data_5fe36ef8d1dbd6aaa8d2f6a58759df53
#
_entry.id   5fe36ef8d1dbd6aaa8d2f6a58759df53
#
_cell.length_a   1.000
_cell.length_b   1.000
_cell.length_c   1.000
_cell.angle_alpha   90.00
_cell.angle_beta   90.00
_cell.angle_gamma   90.00
#
_symmetry.space_group_name_H-M   'P 1'
#
loop_
_entity.id
_entity.type
_entity.pdbx_description
1 polymer ?
#
loop_
_entity_poly.entity_id
_entity_poly.type
_entity_poly.pdbx_seq_one_letter_code
_entity_poly.pdbx_strand_id
1 'polypeptide(L)'
;ILSFQEYTFKKIYIRKRFIVRLDTNREIPIETLTKISEKKIKGIMVCMQGTNSGSHLNFGEIKMPIDPFKVHAGSSLAIQAADNGYVAISFDRIGYGERRETKLKKQSILPVMDISLHSLALGKSLLGESVSEIFTICKYFKSYYNLPLWIVGYSSAGSIATVTGALFSDIIDGICVGGCIGSFKDTIMKRGATAHLEIKDCIKWFDQDTLIQLMAPRPCIMIAGDKDHIWPHSGAVTIYKKSKYIYNLYNAKNSLKLIKASGVHTYYPRLMWDSINSYKKNN
;
A
#
# COMPACT_ATOMS: atom_id res chain seq x y z
N ILE A 1 -9.92 14.91 14.87
CA ILE A 1 -8.66 15.58 14.47
C ILE A 1 -8.15 16.35 15.68
N LEU A 2 -6.91 16.08 16.09
CA LEU A 2 -6.26 16.73 17.24
C LEU A 2 -5.45 17.96 16.84
N SER A 3 -4.86 17.94 15.65
CA SER A 3 -4.13 19.08 15.10
C SER A 3 -4.24 19.12 13.58
N PHE A 4 -4.06 20.33 13.03
CA PHE A 4 -4.09 20.57 11.60
C PHE A 4 -3.02 21.60 11.22
N GLN A 5 -2.30 21.32 10.15
CA GLN A 5 -1.35 22.24 9.53
C GLN A 5 -1.51 22.19 8.01
N GLU A 6 -1.40 23.32 7.35
CA GLU A 6 -1.39 23.44 5.89
C GLU A 6 -0.23 24.34 5.46
N TYR A 7 0.52 23.95 4.46
CA TYR A 7 1.63 24.73 3.93
C TYR A 7 1.98 24.39 2.49
N THR A 8 2.63 25.32 1.83
CA THR A 8 3.15 25.11 0.47
C THR A 8 4.41 24.23 0.54
N PHE A 9 4.40 23.12 -0.17
CA PHE A 9 5.51 22.19 -0.26
C PHE A 9 6.16 22.25 -1.64
N LYS A 10 7.49 22.35 -1.69
CA LYS A 10 8.28 22.46 -2.93
C LYS A 10 7.73 23.52 -3.92
N LYS A 11 7.12 24.58 -3.42
CA LYS A 11 6.52 25.72 -4.18
C LYS A 11 5.34 25.38 -5.11
N ILE A 12 5.05 24.11 -5.37
CA ILE A 12 4.05 23.65 -6.35
C ILE A 12 2.97 22.73 -5.79
N TYR A 13 3.06 22.37 -4.51
CA TYR A 13 2.07 21.51 -3.84
C TYR A 13 1.52 22.19 -2.60
N ILE A 14 0.26 21.86 -2.25
CA ILE A 14 -0.31 22.07 -0.92
C ILE A 14 -0.16 20.77 -0.15
N ARG A 15 0.53 20.79 0.98
CA ARG A 15 0.65 19.69 1.93
C ARG A 15 -0.13 20.03 3.19
N LYS A 16 -1.01 19.12 3.60
CA LYS A 16 -1.77 19.23 4.84
C LYS A 16 -1.35 18.11 5.75
N ARG A 17 -1.21 18.37 7.03
CA ARG A 17 -0.91 17.41 8.06
C ARG A 17 -2.00 17.41 9.11
N PHE A 18 -2.47 16.22 9.45
CA PHE A 18 -3.48 15.98 10.47
C PHE A 18 -2.92 15.01 11.50
N ILE A 19 -3.20 15.21 12.77
CA ILE A 19 -3.10 14.15 13.76
C ILE A 19 -4.52 13.69 14.08
N VAL A 20 -4.80 12.43 13.78
CA VAL A 20 -6.11 11.81 13.98
C VAL A 20 -6.00 10.80 15.11
N ARG A 21 -6.93 10.86 16.06
CA ARG A 21 -7.08 9.82 17.09
C ARG A 21 -8.19 8.88 16.66
N LEU A 22 -7.89 7.59 16.62
CA LEU A 22 -8.87 6.53 16.37
C LEU A 22 -9.64 6.18 17.65
N ASP A 23 -10.74 5.45 17.50
CA ASP A 23 -11.53 4.91 18.64
C ASP A 23 -10.69 3.99 19.54
N THR A 24 -9.61 3.43 19.01
CA THR A 24 -8.61 2.66 19.76
C THR A 24 -7.63 3.51 20.56
N ASN A 25 -7.83 4.83 20.66
CA ASN A 25 -6.92 5.81 21.25
C ASN A 25 -5.54 5.91 20.58
N ARG A 26 -5.32 5.25 19.42
CA ARG A 26 -4.10 5.41 18.66
C ARG A 26 -4.12 6.71 17.86
N GLU A 27 -3.01 7.42 17.88
CA GLU A 27 -2.80 8.65 17.09
C GLU A 27 -2.07 8.33 15.80
N ILE A 28 -2.60 8.84 14.69
CA ILE A 28 -2.02 8.65 13.38
C ILE A 28 -1.74 10.02 12.75
N PRO A 29 -0.47 10.36 12.50
CA PRO A 29 -0.12 11.47 11.62
C PRO A 29 -0.47 11.10 10.19
N ILE A 30 -1.42 11.84 9.59
CA ILE A 30 -1.83 11.66 8.19
C ILE A 30 -1.46 12.92 7.44
N GLU A 31 -0.93 12.76 6.26
CA GLU A 31 -0.58 13.88 5.38
C GLU A 31 -1.26 13.73 4.04
N THR A 32 -1.75 14.85 3.50
CA THR A 32 -2.27 14.91 2.14
C THR A 32 -1.41 15.79 1.27
N LEU A 33 -1.33 15.49 -0.02
CA LEU A 33 -0.62 16.28 -1.00
C LEU A 33 -1.47 16.49 -2.25
N THR A 34 -1.59 17.74 -2.69
CA THR A 34 -2.23 18.11 -3.95
C THR A 34 -1.35 19.10 -4.71
N LYS A 35 -1.38 19.03 -6.04
CA LYS A 35 -0.66 19.97 -6.88
C LYS A 35 -1.46 21.27 -7.00
N ILE A 36 -0.83 22.45 -6.81
CA ILE A 36 -1.50 23.77 -6.84
C ILE A 36 -2.15 24.03 -8.20
N SER A 37 -1.51 23.63 -9.29
CA SER A 37 -2.03 23.82 -10.65
C SER A 37 -3.20 22.91 -11.02
N GLU A 38 -3.51 21.88 -10.22
CA GLU A 38 -4.57 20.92 -10.52
C GLU A 38 -5.93 21.49 -10.15
N LYS A 39 -6.71 21.87 -11.15
CA LYS A 39 -8.04 22.45 -10.96
C LYS A 39 -9.12 21.41 -10.65
N LYS A 40 -8.93 20.16 -11.06
CA LYS A 40 -9.90 19.08 -10.88
C LYS A 40 -9.20 17.81 -10.41
N ILE A 41 -9.42 17.45 -9.18
CA ILE A 41 -8.89 16.20 -8.59
C ILE A 41 -9.58 15.00 -9.23
N LYS A 42 -8.79 14.06 -9.76
CA LYS A 42 -9.26 12.84 -10.44
C LYS A 42 -9.74 11.75 -9.50
N GLY A 43 -9.26 11.76 -8.26
CA GLY A 43 -9.54 10.75 -7.24
C GLY A 43 -8.60 10.83 -6.05
N ILE A 44 -8.76 9.89 -5.15
CA ILE A 44 -7.93 9.74 -3.94
C ILE A 44 -6.92 8.62 -4.20
N MET A 45 -5.67 8.85 -3.84
CA MET A 45 -4.61 7.87 -3.91
C MET A 45 -3.97 7.67 -2.54
N VAL A 46 -4.26 6.56 -1.89
CA VAL A 46 -3.61 6.20 -0.62
C VAL A 46 -2.25 5.58 -0.94
N CYS A 47 -1.19 6.27 -0.53
CA CYS A 47 0.21 5.96 -0.84
C CYS A 47 0.89 5.31 0.35
N MET A 48 1.18 4.02 0.26
CA MET A 48 1.76 3.26 1.37
C MET A 48 3.17 2.78 1.07
N GLN A 49 4.09 3.06 1.99
CA GLN A 49 5.47 2.55 1.95
C GLN A 49 5.55 1.10 2.43
N GLY A 50 6.40 0.30 1.79
CA GLY A 50 6.76 -1.05 2.23
C GLY A 50 7.53 -1.05 3.56
N THR A 51 8.35 -2.08 3.78
CA THR A 51 9.25 -2.14 4.94
C THR A 51 10.42 -1.18 4.72
N ASN A 52 10.23 0.07 5.15
CA ASN A 52 11.13 1.21 4.94
C ASN A 52 11.25 2.05 6.22
N SER A 53 11.90 3.21 6.12
CA SER A 53 12.11 4.16 7.23
C SER A 53 10.83 4.90 7.65
N GLY A 54 9.90 5.18 6.74
CA GLY A 54 8.64 5.84 7.06
C GLY A 54 7.94 6.46 5.85
N SER A 55 6.80 7.09 6.11
CA SER A 55 5.95 7.74 5.10
C SER A 55 6.56 9.00 4.49
N HIS A 56 7.55 9.61 5.13
CA HIS A 56 8.30 10.75 4.61
C HIS A 56 8.90 10.47 3.21
N LEU A 57 9.22 9.22 2.92
CA LEU A 57 9.66 8.78 1.60
C LEU A 57 8.64 9.06 0.49
N ASN A 58 7.33 9.06 0.80
CA ASN A 58 6.28 9.42 -0.16
C ASN A 58 6.42 10.85 -0.67
N PHE A 59 7.08 11.73 0.10
CA PHE A 59 7.34 13.13 -0.23
C PHE A 59 8.76 13.37 -0.75
N GLY A 60 9.54 12.29 -0.93
CA GLY A 60 10.95 12.38 -1.33
C GLY A 60 11.84 13.02 -0.27
N GLU A 61 11.45 12.94 1.00
CA GLU A 61 12.23 13.45 2.12
C GLU A 61 13.23 12.40 2.60
N ILE A 62 14.40 12.86 3.02
CA ILE A 62 15.51 12.03 3.50
C ILE A 62 15.66 12.28 5.00
N LYS A 63 15.41 11.25 5.82
CA LYS A 63 15.54 11.28 7.28
C LYS A 63 16.52 10.21 7.82
N MET A 64 16.79 9.18 7.02
CA MET A 64 17.65 8.06 7.39
C MET A 64 18.70 7.81 6.30
N PRO A 65 19.87 7.22 6.65
CA PRO A 65 20.96 6.99 5.69
C PRO A 65 20.58 6.14 4.45
N ILE A 66 19.58 5.28 4.57
CA ILE A 66 19.09 4.43 3.46
C ILE A 66 18.14 5.15 2.51
N ASP A 67 17.57 6.29 2.91
CA ASP A 67 16.49 6.96 2.18
C ASP A 67 16.90 7.47 0.80
N PRO A 68 18.11 7.99 0.55
CA PRO A 68 18.53 8.41 -0.78
C PRO A 68 18.37 7.30 -1.81
N PHE A 69 18.76 6.07 -1.44
CA PHE A 69 18.59 4.89 -2.29
C PHE A 69 17.12 4.61 -2.60
N LYS A 70 16.24 4.72 -1.60
CA LYS A 70 14.80 4.49 -1.75
C LYS A 70 14.14 5.56 -2.62
N VAL A 71 14.49 6.84 -2.42
CA VAL A 71 13.97 7.95 -3.23
C VAL A 71 14.42 7.81 -4.68
N HIS A 72 15.70 7.47 -4.91
CA HIS A 72 16.20 7.21 -6.26
C HIS A 72 15.47 6.04 -6.93
N ALA A 73 15.13 5.00 -6.18
CA ALA A 73 14.34 3.86 -6.65
C ALA A 73 12.86 4.18 -6.92
N GLY A 74 12.40 5.42 -6.67
CA GLY A 74 11.04 5.85 -7.00
C GLY A 74 10.01 5.73 -5.87
N SER A 75 10.43 5.77 -4.60
CA SER A 75 9.54 5.66 -3.45
C SER A 75 8.62 6.87 -3.21
N SER A 76 8.79 7.98 -3.94
CA SER A 76 8.05 9.25 -3.75
C SER A 76 6.61 9.18 -4.26
N LEU A 77 5.82 8.24 -3.75
CA LEU A 77 4.49 7.89 -4.26
C LEU A 77 3.47 9.03 -4.13
N ALA A 78 3.53 9.85 -3.06
CA ALA A 78 2.60 10.97 -2.89
C ALA A 78 2.86 12.10 -3.89
N ILE A 79 4.13 12.40 -4.18
CA ILE A 79 4.49 13.37 -5.22
C ILE A 79 3.97 12.88 -6.58
N GLN A 80 4.25 11.61 -6.90
CA GLN A 80 3.81 11.01 -8.16
C GLN A 80 2.27 11.02 -8.28
N ALA A 81 1.55 10.72 -7.21
CA ALA A 81 0.09 10.77 -7.20
C ALA A 81 -0.43 12.20 -7.46
N ALA A 82 0.14 13.20 -6.77
CA ALA A 82 -0.22 14.60 -6.95
C ALA A 82 0.09 15.08 -8.38
N ASP A 83 1.23 14.67 -8.96
CA ASP A 83 1.59 14.98 -10.36
C ASP A 83 0.67 14.32 -11.38
N ASN A 84 0.02 13.21 -11.03
CA ASN A 84 -0.98 12.57 -11.85
C ASN A 84 -2.42 13.08 -11.60
N GLY A 85 -2.59 14.14 -10.79
CA GLY A 85 -3.88 14.80 -10.55
C GLY A 85 -4.74 14.16 -9.46
N TYR A 86 -4.14 13.40 -8.55
CA TYR A 86 -4.83 12.83 -7.39
C TYR A 86 -4.57 13.65 -6.12
N VAL A 87 -5.50 13.59 -5.17
CA VAL A 87 -5.13 13.90 -3.80
C VAL A 87 -4.42 12.66 -3.23
N ALA A 88 -3.14 12.81 -2.88
CA ALA A 88 -2.38 11.76 -2.23
C ALA A 88 -2.64 11.78 -0.73
N ILE A 89 -2.87 10.60 -0.15
CA ILE A 89 -2.98 10.38 1.29
C ILE A 89 -1.79 9.53 1.72
N SER A 90 -1.04 10.00 2.70
CA SER A 90 0.15 9.30 3.21
C SER A 90 0.16 9.31 4.73
N PHE A 91 0.60 8.22 5.34
CA PHE A 91 0.72 8.08 6.79
C PHE A 91 1.75 7.02 7.15
N ASP A 92 2.31 7.13 8.34
CA ASP A 92 3.16 6.08 8.88
C ASP A 92 2.29 4.91 9.37
N ARG A 93 2.58 3.71 8.86
CA ARG A 93 1.97 2.48 9.36
C ARG A 93 2.48 2.17 10.77
N ILE A 94 1.77 1.34 11.49
CA ILE A 94 2.18 0.89 12.84
C ILE A 94 3.64 0.38 12.80
N GLY A 95 4.48 0.94 13.66
CA GLY A 95 5.90 0.57 13.78
C GLY A 95 6.85 1.24 12.78
N TYR A 96 6.38 2.16 11.95
CA TYR A 96 7.20 2.89 10.98
C TYR A 96 7.23 4.39 11.26
N GLY A 97 8.27 5.06 10.76
CA GLY A 97 8.43 6.50 10.80
C GLY A 97 8.24 7.10 12.19
N GLU A 98 7.32 8.01 12.35
CA GLU A 98 7.00 8.67 13.62
C GLU A 98 6.27 7.74 14.61
N ARG A 99 5.78 6.59 14.15
CA ARG A 99 5.07 5.59 14.95
C ARG A 99 5.95 4.42 15.37
N ARG A 100 7.28 4.58 15.27
CA ARG A 100 8.23 3.60 15.80
C ARG A 100 8.27 3.68 17.32
N GLU A 101 8.36 2.51 17.96
CA GLU A 101 8.58 2.43 19.39
C GLU A 101 10.04 2.76 19.73
N THR A 102 10.31 4.04 19.92
CA THR A 102 11.68 4.53 20.20
C THR A 102 12.15 4.25 21.64
N LYS A 103 11.24 3.81 22.53
CA LYS A 103 11.53 3.57 23.94
C LYS A 103 12.23 2.23 24.21
N LEU A 104 12.26 1.32 23.26
CA LEU A 104 12.96 0.06 23.41
C LEU A 104 14.48 0.31 23.35
N LYS A 105 15.19 -0.03 24.44
CA LYS A 105 16.64 0.20 24.58
C LYS A 105 17.50 -0.58 23.58
N LYS A 106 16.98 -1.66 23.01
CA LYS A 106 17.63 -2.42 21.93
C LYS A 106 16.72 -2.30 20.70
N GLN A 107 17.24 -1.68 19.65
CA GLN A 107 16.55 -1.68 18.37
C GLN A 107 16.63 -3.09 17.80
N SER A 108 15.47 -3.69 17.55
CA SER A 108 15.37 -4.85 16.68
C SER A 108 15.87 -4.49 15.28
N ILE A 109 16.53 -5.43 14.61
CA ILE A 109 16.91 -5.28 13.19
C ILE A 109 15.69 -5.00 12.33
N LEU A 110 14.53 -5.54 12.74
CA LEU A 110 13.21 -5.29 12.14
C LEU A 110 12.22 -4.86 13.24
N PRO A 111 12.12 -3.55 13.55
CA PRO A 111 11.27 -3.04 14.63
C PRO A 111 9.82 -3.52 14.59
N VAL A 112 9.30 -3.78 13.39
CA VAL A 112 7.93 -4.30 13.19
C VAL A 112 7.75 -5.74 13.68
N MET A 113 8.82 -6.51 13.85
CA MET A 113 8.73 -7.87 14.40
C MET A 113 8.30 -7.86 15.86
N ASP A 114 8.82 -6.94 16.66
CA ASP A 114 8.46 -6.82 18.06
C ASP A 114 6.98 -6.48 18.20
N ILE A 115 6.50 -5.52 17.43
CA ILE A 115 5.08 -5.13 17.39
C ILE A 115 4.19 -6.28 16.90
N SER A 116 4.66 -7.06 15.92
CA SER A 116 3.93 -8.23 15.45
C SER A 116 3.78 -9.27 16.57
N LEU A 117 4.86 -9.55 17.30
CA LEU A 117 4.84 -10.48 18.44
C LEU A 117 3.95 -9.97 19.57
N HIS A 118 3.99 -8.66 19.88
CA HIS A 118 3.10 -8.04 20.87
C HIS A 118 1.64 -8.20 20.44
N SER A 119 1.33 -7.98 19.15
CA SER A 119 -0.02 -8.16 18.60
C SER A 119 -0.50 -9.60 18.80
N LEU A 120 0.35 -10.58 18.47
CA LEU A 120 0.02 -11.99 18.64
C LEU A 120 -0.21 -12.36 20.11
N ALA A 121 0.61 -11.84 21.03
CA ALA A 121 0.44 -12.05 22.48
C ALA A 121 -0.92 -11.51 23.00
N LEU A 122 -1.46 -10.48 22.34
CA LEU A 122 -2.77 -9.90 22.62
C LEU A 122 -3.93 -10.56 21.83
N GLY A 123 -3.67 -11.68 21.16
CA GLY A 123 -4.70 -12.36 20.35
C GLY A 123 -5.04 -11.64 19.05
N LYS A 124 -4.17 -10.76 18.56
CA LYS A 124 -4.35 -9.94 17.35
C LYS A 124 -3.26 -10.27 16.32
N SER A 125 -3.40 -9.71 15.13
CA SER A 125 -2.33 -9.72 14.13
C SER A 125 -1.97 -8.29 13.71
N LEU A 126 -0.70 -8.04 13.43
CA LEU A 126 -0.27 -6.72 12.93
C LEU A 126 -0.95 -6.40 11.59
N LEU A 127 -1.21 -7.42 10.76
CA LEU A 127 -1.97 -7.25 9.52
C LEU A 127 -3.39 -6.76 9.81
N GLY A 128 -4.13 -7.42 10.71
CA GLY A 128 -5.49 -7.04 11.07
C GLY A 128 -5.59 -5.62 11.62
N GLU A 129 -4.67 -5.26 12.53
CA GLU A 129 -4.58 -3.91 13.08
C GLU A 129 -4.28 -2.86 11.98
N SER A 130 -3.36 -3.18 11.06
CA SER A 130 -3.01 -2.29 9.93
C SER A 130 -4.19 -2.12 8.96
N VAL A 131 -4.87 -3.20 8.62
CA VAL A 131 -6.04 -3.19 7.73
C VAL A 131 -7.18 -2.36 8.32
N SER A 132 -7.45 -2.50 9.62
CA SER A 132 -8.46 -1.73 10.35
C SER A 132 -8.17 -0.22 10.33
N GLU A 133 -6.91 0.17 10.56
CA GLU A 133 -6.51 1.58 10.48
C GLU A 133 -6.67 2.14 9.06
N ILE A 134 -6.20 1.41 8.05
CA ILE A 134 -6.29 1.83 6.65
C ILE A 134 -7.75 1.96 6.21
N PHE A 135 -8.60 1.02 6.60
CA PHE A 135 -10.04 1.11 6.36
C PHE A 135 -10.64 2.40 6.93
N THR A 136 -10.33 2.72 8.19
CA THR A 136 -10.83 3.93 8.85
C THR A 136 -10.37 5.20 8.12
N ILE A 137 -9.10 5.26 7.72
CA ILE A 137 -8.53 6.37 6.94
C ILE A 137 -9.22 6.46 5.57
N CYS A 138 -9.34 5.36 4.85
CA CYS A 138 -9.98 5.32 3.55
C CYS A 138 -11.45 5.75 3.60
N LYS A 139 -12.21 5.24 4.59
CA LYS A 139 -13.60 5.61 4.80
C LYS A 139 -13.76 7.10 5.04
N TYR A 140 -12.93 7.69 5.90
CA TYR A 140 -12.94 9.11 6.17
C TYR A 140 -12.69 9.94 4.91
N PHE A 141 -11.60 9.68 4.19
CA PHE A 141 -11.25 10.46 3.01
C PHE A 141 -12.18 10.22 1.82
N LYS A 142 -12.70 8.99 1.67
CA LYS A 142 -13.74 8.67 0.68
C LYS A 142 -14.99 9.53 0.90
N SER A 143 -15.44 9.64 2.16
CA SER A 143 -16.58 10.48 2.54
C SER A 143 -16.28 11.98 2.36
N TYR A 144 -15.07 12.41 2.75
CA TYR A 144 -14.67 13.81 2.70
C TYR A 144 -14.57 14.37 1.28
N TYR A 145 -13.95 13.61 0.37
CA TYR A 145 -13.74 14.06 -1.02
C TYR A 145 -14.85 13.60 -1.98
N ASN A 146 -15.58 12.55 -1.65
CA ASN A 146 -16.57 11.90 -2.51
C ASN A 146 -16.02 11.60 -3.92
N LEU A 147 -14.82 11.02 -3.98
CA LEU A 147 -14.09 10.69 -5.20
C LEU A 147 -13.67 9.22 -5.22
N PRO A 148 -13.39 8.63 -6.40
CA PRO A 148 -12.83 7.28 -6.47
C PRO A 148 -11.54 7.15 -5.67
N LEU A 149 -11.43 6.08 -4.87
CA LEU A 149 -10.29 5.83 -3.98
C LEU A 149 -9.52 4.60 -4.41
N TRP A 150 -8.22 4.79 -4.63
CA TRP A 150 -7.27 3.74 -4.94
C TRP A 150 -6.19 3.64 -3.87
N ILE A 151 -5.63 2.43 -3.72
CA ILE A 151 -4.46 2.22 -2.88
C ILE A 151 -3.28 1.82 -3.75
N VAL A 152 -2.15 2.47 -3.54
CA VAL A 152 -0.86 2.06 -4.10
C VAL A 152 0.08 1.63 -2.98
N GLY A 153 0.71 0.48 -3.15
CA GLY A 153 1.62 -0.07 -2.16
C GLY A 153 2.66 -1.00 -2.75
N TYR A 154 3.81 -1.08 -2.09
CA TYR A 154 4.89 -1.94 -2.52
C TYR A 154 5.35 -2.86 -1.38
N SER A 155 5.72 -4.12 -1.69
CA SER A 155 6.20 -5.09 -0.72
C SER A 155 5.16 -5.28 0.41
N SER A 156 5.52 -5.17 1.69
CA SER A 156 4.60 -5.35 2.81
C SER A 156 3.37 -4.43 2.75
N ALA A 157 3.50 -3.20 2.23
CA ALA A 157 2.35 -2.33 2.01
C ALA A 157 1.44 -2.82 0.88
N GLY A 158 2.00 -3.43 -0.15
CA GLY A 158 1.24 -4.08 -1.20
C GLY A 158 0.42 -5.27 -0.68
N SER A 159 0.99 -6.07 0.22
CA SER A 159 0.27 -7.17 0.89
C SER A 159 -0.93 -6.64 1.69
N ILE A 160 -0.72 -5.57 2.48
CA ILE A 160 -1.81 -4.94 3.25
C ILE A 160 -2.86 -4.32 2.33
N ALA A 161 -2.45 -3.64 1.24
CA ALA A 161 -3.35 -3.07 0.24
C ALA A 161 -4.24 -4.14 -0.42
N THR A 162 -3.67 -5.32 -0.71
CA THR A 162 -4.40 -6.45 -1.27
C THR A 162 -5.49 -6.94 -0.33
N VAL A 163 -5.18 -7.12 0.96
CA VAL A 163 -6.16 -7.53 1.97
C VAL A 163 -7.23 -6.46 2.17
N THR A 164 -6.83 -5.19 2.28
CA THR A 164 -7.78 -4.07 2.44
C THR A 164 -8.73 -3.97 1.25
N GLY A 165 -8.18 -4.06 0.03
CA GLY A 165 -8.98 -4.03 -1.19
C GLY A 165 -9.94 -5.22 -1.31
N ALA A 166 -9.52 -6.41 -0.90
CA ALA A 166 -10.35 -7.61 -0.90
C ALA A 166 -11.55 -7.47 0.04
N LEU A 167 -11.35 -6.92 1.24
CA LEU A 167 -12.36 -6.88 2.29
C LEU A 167 -13.34 -5.71 2.19
N PHE A 168 -12.95 -4.57 1.59
CA PHE A 168 -13.75 -3.33 1.65
C PHE A 168 -14.12 -2.84 0.25
N SER A 169 -15.01 -3.59 -0.39
CA SER A 169 -15.45 -3.35 -1.78
C SER A 169 -16.25 -2.06 -1.97
N ASP A 170 -16.89 -1.57 -0.94
CA ASP A 170 -17.69 -0.35 -0.91
C ASP A 170 -16.84 0.93 -0.78
N ILE A 171 -15.60 0.79 -0.30
CA ILE A 171 -14.69 1.91 -0.04
C ILE A 171 -13.56 1.98 -1.08
N ILE A 172 -12.96 0.83 -1.42
CA ILE A 172 -11.77 0.75 -2.26
C ILE A 172 -12.17 0.48 -3.71
N ASP A 173 -11.98 1.45 -4.59
CA ASP A 173 -12.33 1.34 -6.00
C ASP A 173 -11.26 0.64 -6.85
N GLY A 174 -10.05 0.49 -6.35
CA GLY A 174 -8.99 -0.24 -7.03
C GLY A 174 -7.67 -0.25 -6.27
N ILE A 175 -6.78 -1.16 -6.67
CA ILE A 175 -5.42 -1.22 -6.14
C ILE A 175 -4.38 -1.31 -7.24
N CYS A 176 -3.20 -0.73 -6.98
CA CYS A 176 -2.00 -1.01 -7.77
C CYS A 176 -0.86 -1.38 -6.82
N VAL A 177 -0.40 -2.62 -6.89
CA VAL A 177 0.55 -3.19 -5.94
C VAL A 177 1.76 -3.79 -6.64
N GLY A 178 2.91 -3.73 -6.00
CA GLY A 178 4.14 -4.28 -6.54
C GLY A 178 4.97 -5.05 -5.52
N GLY A 179 5.70 -6.09 -5.99
CA GLY A 179 6.61 -6.86 -5.16
C GLY A 179 5.96 -7.51 -3.94
N CYS A 180 4.73 -8.02 -4.06
CA CYS A 180 3.97 -8.56 -2.93
C CYS A 180 3.03 -9.71 -3.31
N ILE A 181 3.03 -10.17 -4.55
CA ILE A 181 2.10 -11.19 -5.04
C ILE A 181 2.82 -12.52 -5.27
N GLY A 182 2.29 -13.57 -4.66
CA GLY A 182 2.77 -14.94 -4.77
C GLY A 182 2.07 -15.85 -3.77
N SER A 183 2.07 -17.17 -3.99
CA SER A 183 1.43 -18.07 -3.03
C SER A 183 2.09 -17.98 -1.65
N PHE A 184 1.34 -18.14 -0.59
CA PHE A 184 1.88 -18.15 0.78
C PHE A 184 2.95 -19.23 0.93
N LYS A 185 2.75 -20.38 0.30
CA LYS A 185 3.72 -21.48 0.29
C LYS A 185 5.08 -21.05 -0.27
N ASP A 186 5.10 -20.34 -1.40
CA ASP A 186 6.33 -20.00 -2.09
C ASP A 186 6.99 -18.71 -1.59
N THR A 187 6.27 -17.92 -0.84
CA THR A 187 6.74 -16.61 -0.33
C THR A 187 6.95 -16.63 1.18
N ILE A 188 5.89 -16.66 1.95
CA ILE A 188 5.93 -16.61 3.41
C ILE A 188 6.61 -17.82 3.98
N MET A 189 6.12 -19.03 3.64
CA MET A 189 6.62 -20.27 4.22
C MET A 189 8.04 -20.62 3.78
N LYS A 190 8.39 -20.28 2.54
CA LYS A 190 9.69 -20.65 1.96
C LYS A 190 10.77 -19.61 2.16
N ARG A 191 10.40 -18.34 2.26
CA ARG A 191 11.32 -17.19 2.24
C ARG A 191 11.18 -16.25 3.43
N GLY A 192 10.17 -16.44 4.28
CA GLY A 192 9.86 -15.52 5.37
C GLY A 192 9.43 -14.12 4.90
N ALA A 193 8.98 -13.99 3.63
CA ALA A 193 8.55 -12.70 3.10
C ALA A 193 7.36 -12.17 3.90
N THR A 194 7.49 -10.94 4.42
CA THR A 194 6.44 -10.30 5.24
C THR A 194 5.98 -11.09 6.47
N ALA A 195 6.85 -11.91 7.07
CA ALA A 195 6.51 -12.74 8.24
C ALA A 195 5.85 -11.97 9.41
N HIS A 196 6.13 -10.66 9.53
CA HIS A 196 5.48 -9.78 10.50
C HIS A 196 4.00 -9.48 10.20
N LEU A 197 3.47 -9.87 9.04
CA LEU A 197 2.08 -9.70 8.64
C LEU A 197 1.29 -11.02 8.65
N GLU A 198 1.81 -12.02 9.32
CA GLU A 198 1.16 -13.34 9.34
C GLU A 198 -0.12 -13.34 10.19
N ILE A 199 -1.07 -14.15 9.74
CA ILE A 199 -2.28 -14.49 10.47
C ILE A 199 -2.22 -15.97 10.81
N LYS A 200 -2.50 -16.32 12.06
CA LYS A 200 -2.56 -17.72 12.50
C LYS A 200 -3.46 -18.53 11.57
N ASP A 201 -2.92 -19.65 11.11
CA ASP A 201 -3.62 -20.65 10.30
C ASP A 201 -4.13 -20.17 8.92
N CYS A 202 -3.78 -18.96 8.45
CA CYS A 202 -4.33 -18.38 7.21
C CYS A 202 -4.21 -19.31 6.01
N ILE A 203 -3.09 -19.97 5.87
CA ILE A 203 -2.83 -20.89 4.73
C ILE A 203 -3.76 -22.12 4.66
N LYS A 204 -4.47 -22.43 5.73
CA LYS A 204 -5.49 -23.50 5.75
C LYS A 204 -6.81 -23.04 5.10
N TRP A 205 -7.05 -21.74 5.02
CA TRP A 205 -8.33 -21.17 4.65
C TRP A 205 -8.30 -20.45 3.32
N PHE A 206 -7.20 -19.79 2.98
CA PHE A 206 -7.07 -19.02 1.75
C PHE A 206 -5.61 -18.82 1.35
N ASP A 207 -5.39 -18.44 0.10
CA ASP A 207 -4.11 -17.97 -0.41
C ASP A 207 -4.34 -16.61 -1.12
N GLN A 208 -3.31 -16.01 -1.63
CA GLN A 208 -3.39 -14.68 -2.27
C GLN A 208 -4.30 -14.66 -3.51
N ASP A 209 -4.48 -15.75 -4.22
CA ASP A 209 -5.44 -15.83 -5.32
C ASP A 209 -6.86 -15.57 -4.84
N THR A 210 -7.27 -16.07 -3.67
CA THR A 210 -8.57 -15.77 -3.07
C THR A 210 -8.75 -14.27 -2.82
N LEU A 211 -7.73 -13.59 -2.27
CA LEU A 211 -7.77 -12.15 -2.03
C LEU A 211 -7.91 -11.35 -3.34
N ILE A 212 -7.18 -11.74 -4.39
CA ILE A 212 -7.29 -11.10 -5.70
C ILE A 212 -8.65 -11.38 -6.34
N GLN A 213 -9.23 -12.56 -6.17
CA GLN A 213 -10.56 -12.90 -6.66
C GLN A 213 -11.65 -12.05 -6.00
N LEU A 214 -11.54 -11.78 -4.69
CA LEU A 214 -12.44 -10.89 -3.95
C LEU A 214 -12.38 -9.43 -4.40
N MET A 215 -11.33 -9.04 -5.13
CA MET A 215 -11.27 -7.71 -5.75
C MET A 215 -12.24 -7.56 -6.93
N ALA A 216 -12.58 -8.66 -7.63
CA ALA A 216 -13.40 -8.60 -8.84
C ALA A 216 -14.80 -7.99 -8.56
N PRO A 217 -15.34 -7.16 -9.46
CA PRO A 217 -14.81 -6.75 -10.78
C PRO A 217 -13.86 -5.53 -10.74
N ARG A 218 -13.52 -5.02 -9.56
CA ARG A 218 -12.72 -3.80 -9.38
C ARG A 218 -11.27 -3.98 -9.89
N PRO A 219 -10.61 -2.92 -10.35
CA PRO A 219 -9.27 -3.01 -10.89
C PRO A 219 -8.24 -3.45 -9.84
N CYS A 220 -7.49 -4.47 -10.23
CA CYS A 220 -6.34 -4.97 -9.50
C CYS A 220 -5.13 -5.04 -10.45
N ILE A 221 -4.19 -4.11 -10.28
CA ILE A 221 -2.97 -4.01 -11.07
C ILE A 221 -1.81 -4.53 -10.22
N MET A 222 -1.13 -5.56 -10.71
CA MET A 222 -0.01 -6.19 -10.05
C MET A 222 1.27 -5.97 -10.86
N ILE A 223 2.37 -5.54 -10.22
CA ILE A 223 3.67 -5.36 -10.85
C ILE A 223 4.67 -6.30 -10.18
N ALA A 224 5.34 -7.12 -10.98
CA ALA A 224 6.30 -8.10 -10.49
C ALA A 224 7.61 -8.03 -11.26
N GLY A 225 8.72 -7.81 -10.55
CA GLY A 225 10.07 -7.84 -11.11
C GLY A 225 10.47 -9.25 -11.53
N ASP A 226 11.06 -9.40 -12.72
CA ASP A 226 11.46 -10.72 -13.24
C ASP A 226 12.67 -11.31 -12.52
N LYS A 227 13.41 -10.46 -11.78
CA LYS A 227 14.55 -10.83 -10.94
C LYS A 227 14.28 -10.60 -9.45
N ASP A 228 12.99 -10.45 -9.06
CA ASP A 228 12.63 -10.28 -7.66
C ASP A 228 12.87 -11.60 -6.91
N HIS A 229 13.83 -11.58 -5.99
CA HIS A 229 14.22 -12.77 -5.22
C HIS A 229 13.35 -12.96 -3.96
N ILE A 230 12.61 -11.94 -3.53
CA ILE A 230 11.71 -12.00 -2.37
C ILE A 230 10.33 -12.46 -2.81
N TRP A 231 9.80 -11.86 -3.88
CA TRP A 231 8.50 -12.16 -4.48
C TRP A 231 8.67 -12.57 -5.95
N PRO A 232 9.01 -13.84 -6.22
CA PRO A 232 9.32 -14.29 -7.57
C PRO A 232 8.17 -14.05 -8.54
N HIS A 233 8.49 -13.51 -9.71
CA HIS A 233 7.51 -13.26 -10.78
C HIS A 233 6.66 -14.50 -11.12
N SER A 234 7.22 -15.69 -11.08
CA SER A 234 6.48 -16.94 -11.31
C SER A 234 5.32 -17.16 -10.33
N GLY A 235 5.49 -16.73 -9.07
CA GLY A 235 4.42 -16.74 -8.08
C GLY A 235 3.28 -15.81 -8.46
N ALA A 236 3.60 -14.60 -8.88
CA ALA A 236 2.60 -13.65 -9.35
C ALA A 236 1.85 -14.15 -10.60
N VAL A 237 2.53 -14.81 -11.53
CA VAL A 237 1.91 -15.46 -12.69
C VAL A 237 0.93 -16.54 -12.28
N THR A 238 1.28 -17.35 -11.28
CA THR A 238 0.39 -18.40 -10.75
C THR A 238 -0.88 -17.81 -10.17
N ILE A 239 -0.75 -16.80 -9.30
CA ILE A 239 -1.89 -16.08 -8.69
C ILE A 239 -2.77 -15.44 -9.77
N TYR A 240 -2.16 -14.73 -10.73
CA TYR A 240 -2.88 -14.10 -11.84
C TYR A 240 -3.72 -15.13 -12.63
N LYS A 241 -3.12 -16.28 -13.01
CA LYS A 241 -3.82 -17.32 -13.78
C LYS A 241 -5.02 -17.87 -13.02
N LYS A 242 -4.88 -18.14 -11.73
CA LYS A 242 -5.97 -18.63 -10.87
C LYS A 242 -7.10 -17.59 -10.71
N SER A 243 -6.74 -16.31 -10.59
CA SER A 243 -7.71 -15.24 -10.37
C SER A 243 -8.46 -14.82 -11.64
N LYS A 244 -7.86 -15.01 -12.81
CA LYS A 244 -8.41 -14.61 -14.12
C LYS A 244 -9.80 -15.19 -14.40
N TYR A 245 -10.08 -16.40 -13.94
CA TYR A 245 -11.37 -17.05 -14.11
C TYR A 245 -12.51 -16.23 -13.51
N ILE A 246 -12.36 -15.77 -12.26
CA ILE A 246 -13.38 -14.96 -11.57
C ILE A 246 -13.60 -13.63 -12.27
N TYR A 247 -12.53 -12.94 -12.67
CA TYR A 247 -12.67 -11.68 -13.42
C TYR A 247 -13.40 -11.86 -14.76
N ASN A 248 -13.21 -13.02 -15.42
CA ASN A 248 -13.96 -13.33 -16.65
C ASN A 248 -15.45 -13.54 -16.37
N LEU A 249 -15.84 -14.19 -15.26
CA LEU A 249 -17.26 -14.35 -14.87
C LEU A 249 -17.96 -13.02 -14.67
N TYR A 250 -17.25 -12.00 -14.18
CA TYR A 250 -17.77 -10.64 -14.04
C TYR A 250 -17.68 -9.79 -15.32
N ASN A 251 -17.25 -10.36 -16.46
CA ASN A 251 -16.95 -9.61 -17.70
C ASN A 251 -15.90 -8.49 -17.50
N ALA A 252 -15.05 -8.59 -16.50
CA ALA A 252 -14.07 -7.58 -16.06
C ALA A 252 -12.62 -7.98 -16.36
N LYS A 253 -12.37 -8.72 -17.44
CA LYS A 253 -11.02 -9.25 -17.78
C LYS A 253 -9.94 -8.16 -17.84
N ASN A 254 -10.30 -6.94 -18.23
CA ASN A 254 -9.38 -5.80 -18.34
C ASN A 254 -9.05 -5.16 -16.99
N SER A 255 -9.83 -5.45 -15.94
CA SER A 255 -9.62 -4.96 -14.58
C SER A 255 -8.52 -5.72 -13.84
N LEU A 256 -8.19 -6.95 -14.25
CA LEU A 256 -7.07 -7.69 -13.69
C LEU A 256 -5.84 -7.58 -14.60
N LYS A 257 -4.76 -6.99 -14.09
CA LYS A 257 -3.51 -6.85 -14.85
C LYS A 257 -2.33 -7.39 -14.06
N LEU A 258 -1.47 -8.16 -14.72
CA LEU A 258 -0.13 -8.50 -14.23
C LEU A 258 0.90 -7.92 -15.20
N ILE A 259 1.79 -7.09 -14.70
CA ILE A 259 2.84 -6.42 -15.45
C ILE A 259 4.17 -6.99 -15.01
N LYS A 260 4.88 -7.58 -15.96
CA LYS A 260 6.26 -8.01 -15.78
C LYS A 260 7.16 -6.78 -15.88
N ALA A 261 7.89 -6.49 -14.82
CA ALA A 261 8.93 -5.48 -14.81
C ALA A 261 10.30 -6.11 -14.99
N SER A 262 11.19 -5.45 -15.74
CA SER A 262 12.57 -5.89 -15.85
C SER A 262 13.35 -5.39 -14.64
N GLY A 263 13.69 -6.26 -13.69
CA GLY A 263 14.51 -5.91 -12.53
C GLY A 263 14.16 -6.67 -11.25
N VAL A 264 14.73 -6.17 -10.17
CA VAL A 264 14.75 -6.79 -8.82
C VAL A 264 13.57 -6.30 -7.95
N HIS A 265 13.63 -6.58 -6.65
CA HIS A 265 12.67 -6.08 -5.66
C HIS A 265 12.82 -4.55 -5.46
N THR A 266 12.12 -3.76 -6.28
CA THR A 266 12.17 -2.29 -6.26
C THR A 266 10.87 -1.67 -6.78
N TYR A 267 10.73 -0.33 -6.63
CA TYR A 267 9.59 0.41 -7.19
C TYR A 267 9.70 0.49 -8.72
N TYR A 268 8.54 0.52 -9.38
CA TYR A 268 8.42 0.68 -10.84
C TYR A 268 7.41 1.80 -11.17
N PRO A 269 7.73 3.08 -10.85
CA PRO A 269 6.77 4.18 -10.93
C PRO A 269 6.13 4.35 -12.30
N ARG A 270 6.94 4.30 -13.36
CA ARG A 270 6.44 4.44 -14.73
C ARG A 270 5.41 3.38 -15.07
N LEU A 271 5.72 2.10 -14.84
CA LEU A 271 4.79 1.00 -15.11
C LEU A 271 3.51 1.12 -14.29
N MET A 272 3.61 1.57 -13.03
CA MET A 272 2.47 1.80 -12.15
C MET A 272 1.53 2.87 -12.74
N TRP A 273 2.05 4.07 -13.02
CA TRP A 273 1.24 5.19 -13.48
C TRP A 273 0.72 4.99 -14.90
N ASP A 274 1.51 4.44 -15.81
CA ASP A 274 1.05 4.10 -17.17
C ASP A 274 -0.13 3.13 -17.11
N SER A 275 -0.12 2.17 -16.18
CA SER A 275 -1.17 1.18 -16.03
C SER A 275 -2.44 1.72 -15.40
N ILE A 276 -2.31 2.56 -14.35
CA ILE A 276 -3.45 3.24 -13.72
C ILE A 276 -4.12 4.19 -14.74
N ASN A 277 -3.31 5.00 -15.43
CA ASN A 277 -3.83 5.98 -16.38
C ASN A 277 -4.47 5.30 -17.61
N SER A 278 -3.90 4.21 -18.10
CA SER A 278 -4.48 3.46 -19.21
C SER A 278 -5.80 2.78 -18.82
N TYR A 279 -5.92 2.27 -17.60
CA TYR A 279 -7.17 1.70 -17.11
C TYR A 279 -8.29 2.76 -17.10
N LYS A 280 -8.02 3.95 -16.54
CA LYS A 280 -9.01 5.03 -16.42
C LYS A 280 -9.41 5.70 -17.74
N LYS A 281 -8.61 5.56 -18.80
CA LYS A 281 -8.98 6.04 -20.13
C LYS A 281 -9.95 5.11 -20.86
N ASN A 282 -9.94 3.83 -20.49
CA ASN A 282 -10.71 2.79 -21.18
C ASN A 282 -12.00 2.40 -20.44
N ASN A 283 -12.26 3.02 -19.30
CA ASN A 283 -13.45 2.86 -18.47
C ASN A 283 -13.90 4.22 -17.91
#